data_eee72828ff60a3d771a9e26a80d31453
#
_entry.id   eee72828ff60a3d771a9e26a80d31453
#
_cell.length_a   1.000
_cell.length_b   1.000
_cell.length_c   1.000
_cell.angle_alpha   90.00
_cell.angle_beta   90.00
_cell.angle_gamma   90.00
#
_symmetry.space_group_name_H-M   'P 1'
#
loop_
_entity.id
_entity.type
_entity.pdbx_description
1 polymer ?
#
loop_
_entity_poly.entity_id
_entity_poly.type
_entity_poly.pdbx_seq_one_letter_code
_entity_poly.pdbx_strand_id
1 'polypeptide(L)'
;MGQGQSADGANAGDDGRRGRGKKKEKKKYEPPAPPMRVGKKKKKTGIEGSSRLPDVAPQSKCKLRMLKLERVKDYLLMEEEFVGNQERLKPREERDEDEQSKIDEMRGAPMSVGSLDEIIDDTHGIVSSSVGPEYYVNIASFVDKSQLEPGCAVLLHHKNSAVVGTLADDVDPMVSVMKVDKAPLESYADVGGLEDQIQEIKEAVELPLTHPELYEDIGIKPPKGVILYGAPGTGKTLLAKAVANSTSATFLRIVGSELIQKYLGDGPKLVRELFRVADEMSPSIVFMDEIDAVGTKRYDSQSGGEREIQRTMLELLNQMDGFDSRGDVKVIMATNRIESLDPALLRPGRIDRKIEFPLPDVKTKRHIFNIHTGRMTLAADVQLEEFVMAKDELSGADIKALCTEAGLLALRERRMQVTHADFSKAKEKVLYKKKEGVPEGMFT
;
A
#
# COMPACT_ATOMS: atom_id res chain seq x y z
N MET A 1 0.86 -69.38 -0.59
CA MET A 1 0.08 -70.16 0.41
C MET A 1 -1.09 -69.29 0.73
N GLY A 2 -2.31 -69.54 0.41
CA GLY A 2 -3.23 -70.55 0.00
C GLY A 2 -4.54 -69.83 -0.03
N GLN A 3 -5.24 -69.85 -1.16
CA GLN A 3 -6.32 -70.81 -1.45
C GLN A 3 -7.45 -70.69 -0.41
N GLY A 4 -8.72 -70.64 -0.76
CA GLY A 4 -9.50 -71.12 -1.84
C GLY A 4 -10.92 -70.59 -1.74
N GLN A 5 -11.52 -70.47 -2.90
CA GLN A 5 -12.50 -71.39 -3.47
C GLN A 5 -13.85 -71.40 -2.75
N SER A 6 -14.84 -70.94 -3.41
CA SER A 6 -15.81 -71.58 -4.35
C SER A 6 -16.96 -72.24 -3.56
N ALA A 7 -18.21 -72.28 -3.91
CA ALA A 7 -18.86 -72.65 -5.14
C ALA A 7 -20.36 -72.43 -5.01
N ASP A 8 -21.04 -72.12 -6.09
CA ASP A 8 -22.06 -72.89 -6.78
C ASP A 8 -23.37 -73.26 -6.06
N GLY A 9 -24.42 -73.02 -6.76
CA GLY A 9 -25.67 -73.68 -6.59
C GLY A 9 -26.79 -73.13 -7.44
N ALA A 10 -26.82 -73.62 -8.66
CA ALA A 10 -27.89 -73.50 -9.63
C ALA A 10 -29.19 -74.18 -9.17
N ASN A 11 -30.35 -73.73 -9.63
CA ASN A 11 -31.30 -74.42 -10.49
C ASN A 11 -32.66 -73.74 -10.45
N ALA A 12 -33.16 -73.27 -11.52
CA ALA A 12 -34.05 -73.93 -12.55
C ALA A 12 -35.52 -74.04 -12.11
N GLY A 13 -36.36 -73.63 -13.05
CA GLY A 13 -37.71 -74.04 -13.14
C GLY A 13 -38.72 -72.89 -13.25
N ASP A 14 -38.95 -72.36 -14.39
CA ASP A 14 -40.05 -72.76 -15.34
C ASP A 14 -41.44 -72.34 -14.85
N ASP A 15 -42.07 -71.61 -15.56
CA ASP A 15 -43.35 -71.71 -16.18
C ASP A 15 -44.11 -70.39 -16.34
N GLY A 16 -44.45 -70.16 -17.55
CA GLY A 16 -45.15 -69.02 -18.07
C GLY A 16 -46.59 -68.93 -17.62
N ARG A 17 -47.02 -67.68 -17.48
CA ARG A 17 -48.38 -67.26 -17.77
C ARG A 17 -48.48 -65.84 -18.22
N ARG A 18 -48.83 -65.65 -19.46
CA ARG A 18 -49.29 -64.36 -20.01
C ARG A 18 -50.42 -63.79 -19.15
N GLY A 19 -50.22 -62.70 -18.54
CA GLY A 19 -51.21 -61.89 -17.85
C GLY A 19 -51.28 -60.47 -18.47
N ARG A 20 -52.38 -60.24 -19.18
CA ARG A 20 -52.78 -58.97 -19.83
C ARG A 20 -52.43 -57.73 -18.97
N GLY A 21 -51.74 -56.81 -19.59
CA GLY A 21 -51.47 -55.46 -19.06
C GLY A 21 -52.78 -54.74 -18.74
N LYS A 22 -53.03 -54.51 -17.47
CA LYS A 22 -53.95 -53.48 -17.02
C LYS A 22 -53.21 -52.15 -17.17
N LYS A 23 -53.71 -51.30 -18.09
CA LYS A 23 -53.39 -49.88 -18.14
C LYS A 23 -53.65 -49.29 -16.76
N LYS A 24 -52.59 -48.89 -16.06
CA LYS A 24 -52.75 -48.05 -14.87
C LYS A 24 -53.33 -46.71 -15.35
N GLU A 25 -54.61 -46.49 -15.04
CA GLU A 25 -55.23 -45.17 -15.15
C GLU A 25 -54.38 -44.20 -14.33
N LYS A 26 -53.91 -43.14 -14.97
CA LYS A 26 -53.27 -42.03 -14.30
C LYS A 26 -54.29 -41.46 -13.33
N LYS A 27 -54.11 -41.67 -12.03
CA LYS A 27 -54.90 -41.00 -10.98
C LYS A 27 -54.87 -39.50 -11.26
N LYS A 28 -56.05 -38.92 -11.50
CA LYS A 28 -56.22 -37.49 -11.55
C LYS A 28 -55.70 -36.93 -10.23
N TYR A 29 -54.84 -35.97 -10.35
CA TYR A 29 -54.36 -35.21 -9.19
C TYR A 29 -55.57 -34.56 -8.52
N GLU A 30 -55.93 -35.03 -7.36
CA GLU A 30 -56.88 -34.37 -6.46
C GLU A 30 -56.05 -33.50 -5.56
N PRO A 31 -56.27 -32.17 -5.55
CA PRO A 31 -55.57 -31.30 -4.64
C PRO A 31 -55.91 -31.73 -3.19
N PRO A 32 -54.94 -31.71 -2.28
CA PRO A 32 -55.15 -32.11 -0.90
C PRO A 32 -56.31 -31.29 -0.28
N ALA A 33 -57.16 -31.98 0.45
CA ALA A 33 -58.30 -31.32 1.15
C ALA A 33 -57.78 -30.18 2.04
N PRO A 34 -58.47 -29.04 2.04
CA PRO A 34 -58.06 -27.91 2.84
C PRO A 34 -57.98 -28.32 4.32
N PRO A 35 -56.90 -27.96 5.04
CA PRO A 35 -56.74 -28.31 6.42
C PRO A 35 -57.87 -27.73 7.26
N MET A 36 -58.52 -28.57 8.07
CA MET A 36 -59.48 -28.12 9.05
C MET A 36 -58.80 -27.17 10.00
N ARG A 37 -59.29 -25.94 10.04
CA ARG A 37 -58.99 -24.83 10.95
C ARG A 37 -57.68 -24.96 11.73
N VAL A 38 -56.67 -24.28 11.28
CA VAL A 38 -55.46 -24.02 12.04
C VAL A 38 -55.83 -23.20 13.29
N GLY A 39 -55.65 -23.77 14.47
CA GLY A 39 -55.94 -23.11 15.72
C GLY A 39 -55.14 -21.79 15.81
N LYS A 40 -55.72 -20.78 16.43
CA LYS A 40 -55.03 -19.47 16.64
C LYS A 40 -53.68 -19.69 17.30
N LYS A 41 -52.59 -19.60 16.52
CA LYS A 41 -51.24 -19.59 17.04
C LYS A 41 -51.05 -18.35 17.92
N LYS A 42 -50.59 -18.54 19.16
CA LYS A 42 -50.11 -17.45 20.02
C LYS A 42 -49.03 -16.68 19.30
N LYS A 43 -49.16 -15.37 19.13
CA LYS A 43 -48.10 -14.49 18.62
C LYS A 43 -46.83 -14.71 19.43
N LYS A 44 -45.80 -15.23 18.84
CA LYS A 44 -44.43 -15.20 19.41
C LYS A 44 -43.97 -13.73 19.40
N THR A 45 -43.90 -13.13 20.58
CA THR A 45 -43.30 -11.82 20.82
C THR A 45 -41.79 -12.02 20.93
N GLY A 46 -41.08 -11.87 19.85
CA GLY A 46 -39.61 -11.90 19.79
C GLY A 46 -39.14 -11.46 18.40
N ILE A 47 -37.91 -10.98 18.33
CA ILE A 47 -37.26 -10.41 17.16
C ILE A 47 -37.19 -11.37 15.94
N GLU A 48 -37.50 -12.65 16.13
CA GLU A 48 -37.55 -13.70 15.10
C GLU A 48 -38.90 -13.83 14.37
N GLY A 49 -39.84 -12.94 14.60
CA GLY A 49 -41.20 -13.05 14.08
C GLY A 49 -41.54 -12.15 12.90
N SER A 50 -40.58 -11.53 12.23
CA SER A 50 -40.88 -10.83 10.99
C SER A 50 -41.00 -11.85 9.85
N SER A 51 -42.25 -12.19 9.54
CA SER A 51 -42.60 -12.98 8.37
C SER A 51 -41.91 -12.37 7.13
N ARG A 52 -41.10 -13.17 6.45
CA ARG A 52 -40.45 -12.80 5.19
C ARG A 52 -41.43 -12.62 4.02
N LEU A 53 -42.72 -12.85 4.29
CA LEU A 53 -43.78 -12.70 3.31
C LEU A 53 -44.09 -11.22 3.11
N PRO A 54 -44.18 -10.74 1.86
CA PRO A 54 -44.54 -9.36 1.60
C PRO A 54 -45.92 -9.04 2.16
N ASP A 55 -46.08 -7.85 2.78
CA ASP A 55 -47.35 -7.33 3.20
C ASP A 55 -48.20 -7.02 1.97
N VAL A 56 -49.10 -7.93 1.62
CA VAL A 56 -50.05 -7.74 0.52
C VAL A 56 -51.26 -7.00 1.08
N ALA A 57 -51.29 -5.67 0.91
CA ALA A 57 -52.46 -4.88 1.11
C ALA A 57 -53.49 -5.16 -0.02
N PRO A 58 -54.63 -5.75 0.22
CA PRO A 58 -55.58 -6.07 -0.83
C PRO A 58 -56.22 -4.78 -1.37
N GLN A 59 -55.88 -4.42 -2.61
CA GLN A 59 -56.49 -3.29 -3.33
C GLN A 59 -57.97 -3.56 -3.74
N SER A 60 -58.43 -4.79 -3.57
CA SER A 60 -59.76 -5.22 -4.01
C SER A 60 -60.71 -5.35 -2.85
N LYS A 61 -61.88 -4.67 -2.92
CA LYS A 61 -63.01 -4.81 -2.00
C LYS A 61 -63.78 -6.12 -2.18
N CYS A 62 -63.43 -6.99 -3.11
CA CYS A 62 -64.07 -8.26 -3.40
C CYS A 62 -63.73 -9.29 -2.31
N LYS A 63 -64.69 -9.67 -1.49
CA LYS A 63 -64.55 -10.67 -0.39
C LYS A 63 -63.97 -11.99 -0.85
N LEU A 64 -64.28 -12.44 -2.07
CA LEU A 64 -63.82 -13.70 -2.62
C LEU A 64 -62.35 -13.65 -3.01
N ARG A 65 -61.86 -12.52 -3.49
CA ARG A 65 -60.43 -12.30 -3.74
C ARG A 65 -59.61 -12.21 -2.45
N MET A 66 -60.17 -11.55 -1.44
CA MET A 66 -59.50 -11.49 -0.12
C MET A 66 -59.38 -12.87 0.51
N LEU A 67 -60.43 -13.71 0.46
CA LEU A 67 -60.39 -15.09 0.95
C LEU A 67 -59.36 -15.94 0.18
N LYS A 68 -59.23 -15.75 -1.15
CA LYS A 68 -58.20 -16.45 -1.94
C LYS A 68 -56.79 -16.02 -1.54
N LEU A 69 -56.58 -14.75 -1.31
CA LEU A 69 -55.26 -14.22 -0.87
C LEU A 69 -54.88 -14.73 0.54
N GLU A 70 -55.87 -14.75 1.47
CA GLU A 70 -55.65 -15.33 2.80
C GLU A 70 -55.32 -16.82 2.72
N ARG A 71 -55.99 -17.56 1.86
CA ARG A 71 -55.75 -18.99 1.67
C ARG A 71 -54.36 -19.25 1.06
N VAL A 72 -53.91 -18.44 0.07
CA VAL A 72 -52.56 -18.51 -0.50
C VAL A 72 -51.51 -18.21 0.56
N LYS A 73 -51.75 -17.21 1.39
CA LYS A 73 -50.87 -16.87 2.52
C LYS A 73 -50.75 -18.03 3.52
N ASP A 74 -51.88 -18.69 3.85
CA ASP A 74 -51.87 -19.85 4.75
C ASP A 74 -51.09 -21.03 4.15
N TYR A 75 -51.20 -21.27 2.84
CA TYR A 75 -50.44 -22.32 2.16
C TYR A 75 -48.94 -22.02 2.15
N LEU A 76 -48.53 -20.80 1.88
CA LEU A 76 -47.13 -20.39 1.93
C LEU A 76 -46.54 -20.53 3.32
N LEU A 77 -47.29 -20.18 4.35
CA LEU A 77 -46.86 -20.36 5.74
C LEU A 77 -46.68 -21.83 6.13
N MET A 78 -47.59 -22.71 5.62
CA MET A 78 -47.48 -24.15 5.85
C MET A 78 -46.28 -24.74 5.10
N GLU A 79 -45.97 -24.26 3.88
CA GLU A 79 -44.80 -24.67 3.11
C GLU A 79 -43.53 -24.26 3.83
N GLU A 80 -43.43 -23.02 4.31
CA GLU A 80 -42.28 -22.51 5.11
C GLU A 80 -42.09 -23.33 6.40
N GLU A 81 -43.21 -23.69 7.09
CA GLU A 81 -43.12 -24.52 8.28
C GLU A 81 -42.70 -25.95 7.98
N PHE A 82 -43.13 -26.51 6.83
CA PHE A 82 -42.75 -27.85 6.39
C PHE A 82 -41.28 -27.91 6.02
N VAL A 83 -40.76 -26.93 5.25
CA VAL A 83 -39.35 -26.82 4.89
C VAL A 83 -38.49 -26.68 6.14
N GLY A 84 -38.88 -25.78 7.07
CA GLY A 84 -38.15 -25.58 8.30
C GLY A 84 -38.15 -26.83 9.23
N ASN A 85 -39.20 -27.65 9.20
CA ASN A 85 -39.21 -28.92 9.92
C ASN A 85 -38.36 -29.99 9.21
N GLN A 86 -38.37 -30.04 7.89
CA GLN A 86 -37.50 -30.92 7.12
C GLN A 86 -36.01 -30.61 7.34
N GLU A 87 -35.62 -29.33 7.34
CA GLU A 87 -34.25 -28.91 7.65
C GLU A 87 -33.82 -29.28 9.08
N ARG A 88 -34.75 -29.25 10.05
CA ARG A 88 -34.47 -29.67 11.43
C ARG A 88 -34.28 -31.19 11.58
N LEU A 89 -34.93 -31.98 10.74
CA LEU A 89 -34.87 -33.44 10.77
C LEU A 89 -33.73 -34.02 9.96
N LYS A 90 -33.03 -33.21 9.13
CA LYS A 90 -31.83 -33.66 8.41
C LYS A 90 -30.76 -34.12 9.39
N PRO A 91 -30.11 -35.30 9.12
CA PRO A 91 -28.96 -35.76 9.88
C PRO A 91 -27.87 -34.67 9.94
N ARG A 92 -27.04 -34.70 10.96
CA ARG A 92 -25.92 -33.73 11.08
C ARG A 92 -24.96 -33.82 9.91
N GLU A 93 -24.67 -35.03 9.46
CA GLU A 93 -23.76 -35.31 8.35
C GLU A 93 -24.22 -34.64 7.04
N GLU A 94 -25.52 -34.75 6.70
CA GLU A 94 -26.08 -34.08 5.50
C GLU A 94 -26.10 -32.54 5.64
N ARG A 95 -26.24 -32.01 6.85
CA ARG A 95 -26.14 -30.57 7.09
C ARG A 95 -24.71 -30.05 6.88
N ASP A 96 -23.75 -30.79 7.40
CA ASP A 96 -22.32 -30.45 7.27
C ASP A 96 -21.90 -30.52 5.78
N GLU A 97 -22.41 -31.49 5.02
CA GLU A 97 -22.17 -31.57 3.56
C GLU A 97 -22.85 -30.44 2.80
N ASP A 98 -24.10 -30.07 3.14
CA ASP A 98 -24.81 -28.93 2.53
C ASP A 98 -24.11 -27.60 2.86
N GLU A 99 -23.58 -27.44 4.07
CA GLU A 99 -22.81 -26.25 4.49
C GLU A 99 -21.45 -26.19 3.78
N GLN A 100 -20.75 -27.33 3.66
CA GLN A 100 -19.50 -27.40 2.93
C GLN A 100 -19.70 -27.08 1.44
N SER A 101 -20.74 -27.62 0.82
CA SER A 101 -21.10 -27.32 -0.57
C SER A 101 -21.36 -25.82 -0.78
N LYS A 102 -22.08 -25.16 0.13
CA LYS A 102 -22.31 -23.71 0.08
C LYS A 102 -21.04 -22.89 0.29
N ILE A 103 -20.13 -23.38 1.15
CA ILE A 103 -18.83 -22.74 1.36
C ILE A 103 -17.95 -22.86 0.11
N ASP A 104 -17.98 -24.04 -0.54
CA ASP A 104 -17.23 -24.27 -1.77
C ASP A 104 -17.77 -23.46 -2.96
N GLU A 105 -19.09 -23.28 -3.05
CA GLU A 105 -19.72 -22.38 -4.02
C GLU A 105 -19.30 -20.91 -3.79
N MET A 106 -19.18 -20.46 -2.54
CA MET A 106 -18.72 -19.11 -2.21
C MET A 106 -17.23 -18.91 -2.45
N ARG A 107 -16.40 -19.94 -2.29
CA ARG A 107 -14.97 -19.90 -2.57
C ARG A 107 -14.63 -19.83 -4.05
N GLY A 108 -15.51 -20.32 -4.90
CA GLY A 108 -15.24 -20.48 -6.32
C GLY A 108 -14.24 -21.61 -6.62
N ALA A 109 -13.83 -21.73 -7.88
CA ALA A 109 -12.86 -22.73 -8.29
C ALA A 109 -11.47 -22.41 -7.73
N PRO A 110 -10.72 -23.40 -7.17
CA PRO A 110 -9.37 -23.16 -6.70
C PRO A 110 -8.47 -22.73 -7.87
N MET A 111 -7.73 -21.65 -7.67
CA MET A 111 -6.76 -21.14 -8.63
C MET A 111 -5.37 -21.17 -7.99
N SER A 112 -4.34 -21.39 -8.79
CA SER A 112 -2.95 -21.30 -8.36
C SER A 112 -2.35 -19.99 -8.86
N VAL A 113 -1.32 -19.53 -8.16
CA VAL A 113 -0.57 -18.32 -8.53
C VAL A 113 0.73 -18.73 -9.17
N GLY A 114 1.08 -18.10 -10.29
CA GLY A 114 2.36 -18.25 -10.97
C GLY A 114 2.90 -16.90 -11.39
N SER A 115 4.15 -16.83 -11.82
CA SER A 115 4.75 -15.65 -12.45
C SER A 115 4.86 -15.87 -13.96
N LEU A 116 4.52 -14.87 -14.75
CA LEU A 116 4.67 -14.87 -16.20
C LEU A 116 6.12 -14.54 -16.54
N ASP A 117 6.87 -15.49 -17.11
CA ASP A 117 8.28 -15.28 -17.44
C ASP A 117 8.44 -14.69 -18.84
N GLU A 118 7.71 -15.22 -19.82
CA GLU A 118 7.80 -14.76 -21.22
C GLU A 118 6.46 -14.91 -21.93
N ILE A 119 6.14 -13.96 -22.81
CA ILE A 119 4.99 -14.02 -23.71
C ILE A 119 5.52 -14.46 -25.09
N ILE A 120 5.06 -15.61 -25.58
CA ILE A 120 5.50 -16.15 -26.87
C ILE A 120 4.60 -15.63 -27.98
N ASP A 121 3.29 -15.76 -27.78
CA ASP A 121 2.25 -15.35 -28.72
C ASP A 121 1.12 -14.63 -28.00
N ASP A 122 0.24 -14.00 -28.75
CA ASP A 122 -1.00 -13.38 -28.24
C ASP A 122 -1.90 -14.29 -27.40
N THR A 123 -1.70 -15.60 -27.49
CA THR A 123 -2.54 -16.64 -26.86
C THR A 123 -1.75 -17.56 -25.94
N HIS A 124 -0.42 -17.48 -25.91
CA HIS A 124 0.43 -18.39 -25.16
C HIS A 124 1.58 -17.67 -24.48
N GLY A 125 1.91 -18.13 -23.29
CA GLY A 125 3.06 -17.64 -22.50
C GLY A 125 3.73 -18.74 -21.69
N ILE A 126 4.92 -18.46 -21.20
CA ILE A 126 5.65 -19.31 -20.26
C ILE A 126 5.40 -18.77 -18.85
N VAL A 127 4.92 -19.64 -17.98
CA VAL A 127 4.63 -19.29 -16.59
C VAL A 127 5.37 -20.24 -15.67
N SER A 128 6.09 -19.67 -14.70
CA SER A 128 6.70 -20.42 -13.60
C SER A 128 5.76 -20.44 -12.39
N SER A 129 5.65 -21.61 -11.76
CA SER A 129 4.93 -21.76 -10.51
C SER A 129 5.92 -21.65 -9.35
N SER A 130 5.47 -21.10 -8.20
CA SER A 130 6.31 -20.92 -7.00
C SER A 130 6.96 -22.21 -6.47
N VAL A 131 6.51 -23.37 -6.91
CA VAL A 131 6.95 -24.70 -6.42
C VAL A 131 7.22 -25.68 -7.58
N GLY A 132 7.35 -25.22 -8.83
CA GLY A 132 7.42 -26.16 -9.94
C GLY A 132 8.22 -25.70 -11.14
N PRO A 133 8.30 -26.55 -12.16
CA PRO A 133 8.91 -26.20 -13.43
C PRO A 133 8.10 -25.14 -14.18
N GLU A 134 8.73 -24.57 -15.20
CA GLU A 134 8.09 -23.66 -16.13
C GLU A 134 7.09 -24.41 -17.02
N TYR A 135 5.94 -23.81 -17.24
CA TYR A 135 4.86 -24.37 -18.05
C TYR A 135 4.56 -23.47 -19.24
N TYR A 136 4.43 -24.07 -20.42
CA TYR A 136 3.84 -23.42 -21.58
C TYR A 136 2.32 -23.46 -21.47
N VAL A 137 1.69 -22.29 -21.29
CA VAL A 137 0.27 -22.19 -20.94
C VAL A 137 -0.48 -21.30 -21.90
N ASN A 138 -1.78 -21.56 -22.02
CA ASN A 138 -2.69 -20.75 -22.83
C ASN A 138 -3.18 -19.55 -22.01
N ILE A 139 -3.27 -18.39 -22.64
CA ILE A 139 -3.82 -17.16 -22.05
C ILE A 139 -5.29 -17.07 -22.48
N ALA A 140 -6.20 -16.95 -21.51
CA ALA A 140 -7.63 -16.83 -21.80
C ALA A 140 -7.93 -15.50 -22.52
N SER A 141 -8.86 -15.54 -23.46
CA SER A 141 -9.18 -14.40 -24.34
C SER A 141 -9.75 -13.16 -23.62
N PHE A 142 -10.27 -13.35 -22.41
CA PHE A 142 -10.85 -12.28 -21.58
C PHE A 142 -9.83 -11.60 -20.66
N VAL A 143 -8.58 -12.06 -20.64
CA VAL A 143 -7.50 -11.45 -19.86
C VAL A 143 -7.04 -10.19 -20.57
N ASP A 144 -6.89 -9.11 -19.81
CA ASP A 144 -6.40 -7.84 -20.33
C ASP A 144 -4.91 -7.93 -20.65
N LYS A 145 -4.59 -7.95 -21.94
CA LYS A 145 -3.22 -8.09 -22.43
C LYS A 145 -2.33 -6.90 -22.14
N SER A 146 -2.91 -5.74 -21.87
CA SER A 146 -2.15 -4.53 -21.53
C SER A 146 -1.50 -4.61 -20.15
N GLN A 147 -2.01 -5.50 -19.28
CA GLN A 147 -1.49 -5.73 -17.94
C GLN A 147 -0.53 -6.93 -17.84
N LEU A 148 -0.39 -7.69 -18.95
CA LEU A 148 0.52 -8.83 -19.02
C LEU A 148 1.93 -8.34 -19.35
N GLU A 149 2.73 -8.10 -18.32
CA GLU A 149 4.16 -7.81 -18.46
C GLU A 149 4.99 -9.03 -17.99
N PRO A 150 6.15 -9.31 -18.60
CA PRO A 150 7.06 -10.33 -18.10
C PRO A 150 7.45 -10.05 -16.64
N GLY A 151 7.22 -11.03 -15.76
CA GLY A 151 7.43 -10.91 -14.32
C GLY A 151 6.18 -10.57 -13.49
N CYS A 152 5.00 -10.38 -14.11
CA CYS A 152 3.76 -10.17 -13.38
C CYS A 152 3.23 -11.48 -12.76
N ALA A 153 2.53 -11.36 -11.63
CA ALA A 153 1.84 -12.47 -11.00
C ALA A 153 0.53 -12.76 -11.74
N VAL A 154 0.30 -14.01 -12.12
CA VAL A 154 -0.87 -14.45 -12.87
C VAL A 154 -1.63 -15.53 -12.13
N LEU A 155 -2.95 -15.52 -12.32
CA LEU A 155 -3.84 -16.56 -11.82
C LEU A 155 -3.95 -17.69 -12.82
N LEU A 156 -3.59 -18.90 -12.39
CA LEU A 156 -3.63 -20.09 -13.17
C LEU A 156 -4.82 -20.96 -12.77
N HIS A 157 -5.54 -21.46 -13.76
CA HIS A 157 -6.63 -22.40 -13.53
C HIS A 157 -6.07 -23.78 -13.13
N HIS A 158 -6.56 -24.33 -12.01
CA HIS A 158 -6.00 -25.54 -11.40
C HIS A 158 -5.94 -26.76 -12.34
N LYS A 159 -6.90 -26.95 -13.25
CA LYS A 159 -6.94 -28.12 -14.12
C LYS A 159 -6.13 -28.00 -15.41
N ASN A 160 -6.14 -26.81 -16.01
CA ASN A 160 -5.58 -26.58 -17.35
C ASN A 160 -4.34 -25.68 -17.30
N SER A 161 -3.97 -25.18 -16.13
CA SER A 161 -2.88 -24.21 -15.93
C SER A 161 -2.97 -22.98 -16.85
N ALA A 162 -4.13 -22.73 -17.47
CA ALA A 162 -4.33 -21.57 -18.32
C ALA A 162 -4.37 -20.28 -17.48
N VAL A 163 -3.82 -19.21 -18.02
CA VAL A 163 -3.89 -17.88 -17.41
C VAL A 163 -5.33 -17.36 -17.50
N VAL A 164 -5.95 -17.12 -16.36
CA VAL A 164 -7.33 -16.65 -16.21
C VAL A 164 -7.40 -15.17 -15.84
N GLY A 165 -6.36 -14.64 -15.25
CA GLY A 165 -6.29 -13.23 -14.85
C GLY A 165 -4.90 -12.85 -14.42
N THR A 166 -4.67 -11.55 -14.36
CA THR A 166 -3.52 -10.96 -13.68
C THR A 166 -3.89 -10.69 -12.23
N LEU A 167 -3.02 -11.04 -11.32
CA LEU A 167 -3.09 -10.45 -9.99
C LEU A 167 -2.55 -9.04 -10.17
N ALA A 168 -3.37 -8.04 -9.87
CA ALA A 168 -2.81 -6.75 -9.52
C ALA A 168 -1.86 -7.04 -8.37
N ASP A 169 -0.57 -6.81 -8.60
CA ASP A 169 0.40 -6.93 -7.52
C ASP A 169 -0.15 -6.05 -6.40
N ASP A 170 -0.58 -6.68 -5.31
CA ASP A 170 -0.90 -5.95 -4.10
C ASP A 170 0.33 -5.08 -3.87
N VAL A 171 0.10 -3.78 -3.78
CA VAL A 171 1.16 -2.80 -3.53
C VAL A 171 2.04 -3.40 -2.46
N ASP A 172 3.29 -3.66 -2.80
CA ASP A 172 4.22 -4.35 -1.91
C ASP A 172 4.05 -3.70 -0.52
N PRO A 173 3.74 -4.45 0.55
CA PRO A 173 3.48 -3.85 1.86
C PRO A 173 4.56 -2.87 2.29
N MET A 174 5.78 -3.02 1.74
CA MET A 174 6.87 -2.06 1.91
C MET A 174 6.55 -0.68 1.32
N VAL A 175 5.95 -0.61 0.14
CA VAL A 175 5.57 0.66 -0.50
C VAL A 175 4.40 1.32 0.23
N SER A 176 3.45 0.53 0.75
CA SER A 176 2.36 1.07 1.57
C SER A 176 2.86 1.71 2.87
N VAL A 177 3.95 1.16 3.45
CA VAL A 177 4.61 1.75 4.63
C VAL A 177 5.35 3.05 4.30
N MET A 178 5.80 3.23 3.06
CA MET A 178 6.46 4.46 2.61
C MET A 178 5.51 5.65 2.47
N LYS A 179 4.22 5.38 2.34
CA LYS A 179 3.19 6.40 2.32
C LYS A 179 3.08 7.05 3.69
N VAL A 180 3.32 8.34 3.75
CA VAL A 180 3.07 9.12 4.96
C VAL A 180 1.59 9.48 5.00
N ASP A 181 0.79 8.67 5.72
CA ASP A 181 -0.68 8.84 5.82
C ASP A 181 -1.12 10.15 6.47
N LYS A 182 -0.22 10.78 7.22
CA LYS A 182 -0.47 12.10 7.82
C LYS A 182 0.44 13.11 7.16
N ALA A 183 -0.15 14.18 6.63
CA ALA A 183 0.63 15.34 6.21
C ALA A 183 1.63 15.73 7.31
N PRO A 184 2.90 15.96 6.96
CA PRO A 184 3.89 16.42 7.92
C PRO A 184 3.38 17.67 8.66
N LEU A 185 3.61 17.77 9.94
CA LEU A 185 3.16 18.92 10.75
C LEU A 185 4.12 20.11 10.63
N GLU A 186 5.27 19.87 10.04
CA GLU A 186 6.32 20.87 9.87
C GLU A 186 5.91 21.91 8.83
N SER A 187 6.01 23.19 9.21
CA SER A 187 5.73 24.33 8.35
C SER A 187 7.01 25.07 7.95
N TYR A 188 6.92 25.95 6.96
CA TYR A 188 8.05 26.83 6.61
C TYR A 188 8.48 27.74 7.78
N ALA A 189 7.61 28.01 8.74
CA ALA A 189 7.95 28.77 9.93
C ALA A 189 8.91 28.01 10.87
N ASP A 190 8.96 26.69 10.79
CA ASP A 190 9.88 25.85 11.55
C ASP A 190 11.27 25.77 10.90
N VAL A 191 11.41 26.28 9.68
CA VAL A 191 12.69 26.38 8.95
C VAL A 191 13.30 27.74 9.25
N GLY A 192 14.43 27.73 9.93
CA GLY A 192 15.13 28.99 10.27
C GLY A 192 16.08 29.43 9.17
N GLY A 193 15.79 30.54 8.50
CA GLY A 193 16.56 31.04 7.37
C GLY A 193 16.27 30.25 6.08
N LEU A 194 17.24 30.24 5.13
CA LEU A 194 17.10 29.56 3.83
C LEU A 194 15.98 30.16 2.97
N GLU A 195 15.77 31.49 3.04
CA GLU A 195 14.71 32.17 2.32
C GLU A 195 14.82 31.97 0.80
N ASP A 196 16.02 32.09 0.26
CA ASP A 196 16.30 31.87 -1.18
C ASP A 196 16.01 30.43 -1.59
N GLN A 197 16.44 29.44 -0.78
CA GLN A 197 16.20 28.02 -1.02
C GLN A 197 14.73 27.65 -0.93
N ILE A 198 14.01 28.27 0.02
CA ILE A 198 12.55 28.10 0.16
C ILE A 198 11.85 28.63 -1.11
N GLN A 199 12.29 29.78 -1.62
CA GLN A 199 11.71 30.34 -2.84
C GLN A 199 11.99 29.46 -4.05
N GLU A 200 13.24 29.02 -4.23
CA GLU A 200 13.63 28.12 -5.33
C GLU A 200 12.82 26.81 -5.31
N ILE A 201 12.61 26.20 -4.14
CA ILE A 201 11.85 24.94 -4.05
C ILE A 201 10.34 25.18 -4.27
N LYS A 202 9.80 26.30 -3.83
CA LYS A 202 8.42 26.70 -4.14
C LYS A 202 8.21 26.83 -5.64
N GLU A 203 9.09 27.53 -6.33
CA GLU A 203 9.05 27.64 -7.77
C GLU A 203 9.21 26.32 -8.51
N ALA A 204 10.03 25.41 -7.99
CA ALA A 204 10.31 24.15 -8.65
C ALA A 204 9.29 23.05 -8.38
N VAL A 205 8.64 23.02 -7.20
CA VAL A 205 7.75 21.94 -6.76
C VAL A 205 6.35 22.41 -6.49
N GLU A 206 6.17 23.48 -5.69
CA GLU A 206 4.84 23.93 -5.24
C GLU A 206 4.05 24.57 -6.38
N LEU A 207 4.65 25.52 -7.09
CA LEU A 207 3.97 26.23 -8.19
C LEU A 207 3.50 25.30 -9.32
N PRO A 208 4.30 24.33 -9.81
CA PRO A 208 3.82 23.44 -10.87
C PRO A 208 2.66 22.55 -10.44
N LEU A 209 2.53 22.23 -9.14
CA LEU A 209 1.44 21.41 -8.62
C LEU A 209 0.18 22.23 -8.32
N THR A 210 0.33 23.50 -7.90
CA THR A 210 -0.79 24.38 -7.54
C THR A 210 -1.30 25.18 -8.72
N HIS A 211 -0.42 25.63 -9.60
CA HIS A 211 -0.71 26.50 -10.73
C HIS A 211 0.03 26.06 -12.01
N PRO A 212 -0.33 24.89 -12.57
CA PRO A 212 0.30 24.40 -13.81
C PRO A 212 0.06 25.34 -15.00
N GLU A 213 -1.06 26.06 -15.01
CA GLU A 213 -1.47 27.01 -16.06
C GLU A 213 -0.39 28.08 -16.34
N LEU A 214 0.32 28.54 -15.29
CA LEU A 214 1.37 29.55 -15.44
C LEU A 214 2.54 29.07 -16.31
N TYR A 215 2.86 27.78 -16.25
CA TYR A 215 3.93 27.19 -17.05
C TYR A 215 3.50 26.96 -18.49
N GLU A 216 2.22 26.62 -18.71
CA GLU A 216 1.63 26.46 -20.02
C GLU A 216 1.54 27.79 -20.74
N ASP A 217 1.07 28.86 -20.07
CA ASP A 217 0.96 30.22 -20.61
C ASP A 217 2.31 30.80 -21.08
N ILE A 218 3.39 30.49 -20.32
CA ILE A 218 4.74 30.93 -20.67
C ILE A 218 5.38 29.99 -21.71
N GLY A 219 4.84 28.76 -21.86
CA GLY A 219 5.39 27.74 -22.76
C GLY A 219 6.66 27.06 -22.23
N ILE A 220 6.85 27.01 -20.90
CA ILE A 220 8.01 26.40 -20.25
C ILE A 220 7.57 25.08 -19.61
N LYS A 221 8.36 24.02 -19.81
CA LYS A 221 8.13 22.74 -19.13
C LYS A 221 8.48 22.89 -17.64
N PRO A 222 7.58 22.50 -16.72
CA PRO A 222 7.88 22.54 -15.30
C PRO A 222 9.01 21.57 -14.94
N PRO A 223 9.89 21.90 -13.97
CA PRO A 223 10.93 21.00 -13.52
C PRO A 223 10.34 19.73 -12.92
N LYS A 224 10.94 18.56 -13.20
CA LYS A 224 10.49 17.25 -12.74
C LYS A 224 11.11 16.88 -11.42
N GLY A 225 12.43 17.11 -11.31
CA GLY A 225 13.24 16.71 -10.17
C GLY A 225 14.07 17.84 -9.58
N VAL A 226 14.17 17.82 -8.27
CA VAL A 226 14.98 18.75 -7.48
C VAL A 226 15.92 17.95 -6.59
N ILE A 227 17.20 18.36 -6.52
CA ILE A 227 18.14 17.78 -5.57
C ILE A 227 18.55 18.82 -4.53
N LEU A 228 18.45 18.43 -3.26
CA LEU A 228 18.87 19.18 -2.10
C LEU A 228 20.22 18.64 -1.63
N TYR A 229 21.26 19.45 -1.63
CA TYR A 229 22.58 19.00 -1.22
C TYR A 229 23.25 19.95 -0.22
N GLY A 230 24.16 19.45 0.59
CA GLY A 230 24.90 20.23 1.58
C GLY A 230 25.23 19.41 2.82
N ALA A 231 25.87 20.05 3.78
CA ALA A 231 26.31 19.41 5.01
C ALA A 231 25.16 18.70 5.77
N PRO A 232 25.44 17.63 6.54
CA PRO A 232 24.43 16.98 7.33
C PRO A 232 23.86 17.94 8.40
N GLY A 233 22.56 17.83 8.66
CA GLY A 233 21.89 18.65 9.68
C GLY A 233 21.58 20.09 9.25
N THR A 234 21.65 20.45 7.97
CA THR A 234 21.29 21.77 7.44
C THR A 234 19.78 21.95 7.18
N GLY A 235 18.97 20.90 7.36
CA GLY A 235 17.51 21.00 7.27
C GLY A 235 16.88 20.51 5.96
N LYS A 236 17.61 19.78 5.12
CA LYS A 236 17.11 19.24 3.83
C LYS A 236 15.81 18.45 3.95
N THR A 237 15.78 17.46 4.85
CA THR A 237 14.59 16.63 5.11
C THR A 237 13.45 17.45 5.74
N LEU A 238 13.80 18.46 6.57
CA LEU A 238 12.81 19.33 7.20
C LEU A 238 12.11 20.22 6.16
N LEU A 239 12.88 20.78 5.21
CA LEU A 239 12.31 21.58 4.13
C LEU A 239 11.43 20.74 3.20
N ALA A 240 11.84 19.53 2.84
CA ALA A 240 11.02 18.61 2.03
C ALA A 240 9.67 18.31 2.70
N LYS A 241 9.66 18.12 4.02
CA LYS A 241 8.42 17.93 4.78
C LYS A 241 7.57 19.20 4.82
N ALA A 242 8.17 20.38 4.93
CA ALA A 242 7.44 21.64 4.92
C ALA A 242 6.77 21.89 3.55
N VAL A 243 7.45 21.54 2.44
CA VAL A 243 6.87 21.57 1.09
C VAL A 243 5.67 20.62 0.98
N ALA A 244 5.80 19.40 1.50
CA ALA A 244 4.71 18.43 1.49
C ALA A 244 3.48 18.90 2.29
N ASN A 245 3.72 19.61 3.40
CA ASN A 245 2.63 20.19 4.20
C ASN A 245 1.95 21.38 3.51
N SER A 246 2.68 22.16 2.70
CA SER A 246 2.13 23.30 1.98
C SER A 246 1.35 22.92 0.73
N THR A 247 1.65 21.74 0.17
CA THR A 247 0.95 21.19 -0.98
C THR A 247 -0.08 20.15 -0.52
N SER A 248 -1.21 20.05 -1.22
CA SER A 248 -2.21 19.00 -0.98
C SER A 248 -1.82 17.65 -1.61
N ALA A 249 -0.57 17.52 -2.04
CA ALA A 249 -0.07 16.33 -2.73
C ALA A 249 0.22 15.16 -1.77
N THR A 250 0.09 13.94 -2.28
CA THR A 250 0.47 12.73 -1.53
C THR A 250 1.98 12.68 -1.35
N PHE A 251 2.45 12.52 -0.11
CA PHE A 251 3.87 12.49 0.20
C PHE A 251 4.37 11.06 0.40
N LEU A 252 5.25 10.61 -0.49
CA LEU A 252 5.91 9.32 -0.42
C LEU A 252 7.37 9.54 -0.01
N ARG A 253 7.79 8.93 1.10
CA ARG A 253 9.16 9.04 1.60
C ARG A 253 9.87 7.70 1.54
N ILE A 254 11.08 7.71 0.98
CA ILE A 254 11.99 6.57 0.95
C ILE A 254 13.40 7.01 1.34
N VAL A 255 14.16 6.12 1.95
CA VAL A 255 15.58 6.32 2.22
C VAL A 255 16.39 5.49 1.24
N GLY A 256 17.47 6.05 0.66
CA GLY A 256 18.28 5.35 -0.33
C GLY A 256 18.80 3.98 0.13
N SER A 257 19.10 3.82 1.42
CA SER A 257 19.50 2.53 1.98
C SER A 257 18.39 1.46 1.94
N GLU A 258 17.12 1.84 1.92
CA GLU A 258 15.99 0.92 1.83
C GLU A 258 15.85 0.31 0.42
N LEU A 259 16.35 1.03 -0.60
CA LEU A 259 16.41 0.54 -1.97
C LEU A 259 17.49 -0.55 -2.17
N ILE A 260 18.44 -0.66 -1.21
CA ILE A 260 19.50 -1.67 -1.21
C ILE A 260 19.09 -2.78 -0.24
N GLN A 261 18.13 -3.59 -0.64
CA GLN A 261 17.61 -4.64 0.24
C GLN A 261 18.41 -5.96 0.18
N LYS A 262 18.12 -6.83 1.14
CA LYS A 262 18.78 -8.12 1.37
C LYS A 262 18.70 -9.12 0.20
N TYR A 263 17.72 -8.97 -0.70
CA TYR A 263 17.45 -9.94 -1.75
C TYR A 263 17.79 -9.38 -3.11
N LEU A 264 18.46 -10.20 -3.93
CA LEU A 264 18.79 -9.85 -5.32
C LEU A 264 17.48 -9.66 -6.13
N GLY A 265 17.33 -8.51 -6.79
CA GLY A 265 16.22 -8.23 -7.69
C GLY A 265 15.10 -7.36 -7.11
N ASP A 266 15.02 -7.22 -5.78
CA ASP A 266 13.93 -6.46 -5.14
C ASP A 266 14.08 -4.95 -5.30
N GLY A 267 15.30 -4.43 -5.37
CA GLY A 267 15.57 -3.00 -5.52
C GLY A 267 14.92 -2.37 -6.75
N PRO A 268 15.18 -2.88 -7.96
CA PRO A 268 14.55 -2.38 -9.17
C PRO A 268 13.02 -2.54 -9.18
N LYS A 269 12.49 -3.63 -8.61
CA LYS A 269 11.04 -3.85 -8.46
C LYS A 269 10.42 -2.77 -7.55
N LEU A 270 11.05 -2.52 -6.40
CA LEU A 270 10.59 -1.51 -5.44
C LEU A 270 10.55 -0.10 -6.05
N VAL A 271 11.57 0.25 -6.85
CA VAL A 271 11.59 1.53 -7.57
C VAL A 271 10.40 1.62 -8.55
N ARG A 272 10.15 0.59 -9.37
CA ARG A 272 9.01 0.59 -10.30
C ARG A 272 7.68 0.75 -9.58
N GLU A 273 7.47 0.01 -8.49
CA GLU A 273 6.26 0.12 -7.70
C GLU A 273 6.09 1.47 -7.04
N LEU A 274 7.18 2.04 -6.48
CA LEU A 274 7.15 3.37 -5.89
C LEU A 274 6.62 4.41 -6.90
N PHE A 275 7.15 4.38 -8.11
CA PHE A 275 6.73 5.31 -9.16
C PHE A 275 5.32 5.00 -9.69
N ARG A 276 4.92 3.73 -9.75
CA ARG A 276 3.54 3.35 -10.08
C ARG A 276 2.55 3.90 -9.06
N VAL A 277 2.83 3.70 -7.76
CA VAL A 277 2.00 4.24 -6.68
C VAL A 277 1.99 5.77 -6.67
N ALA A 278 3.13 6.40 -6.96
CA ALA A 278 3.20 7.85 -7.07
C ALA A 278 2.30 8.39 -8.19
N ASP A 279 2.20 7.67 -9.28
CA ASP A 279 1.35 7.99 -10.43
C ASP A 279 -0.15 7.76 -10.13
N GLU A 280 -0.49 6.62 -9.53
CA GLU A 280 -1.85 6.30 -9.11
C GLU A 280 -2.41 7.30 -8.08
N MET A 281 -1.53 7.87 -7.25
CA MET A 281 -1.89 8.83 -6.20
C MET A 281 -1.58 10.28 -6.60
N SER A 282 -1.50 10.56 -7.88
CA SER A 282 -1.28 11.93 -8.40
C SER A 282 -2.38 12.92 -7.92
N PRO A 283 -2.03 14.18 -7.53
CA PRO A 283 -0.69 14.75 -7.48
C PRO A 283 0.15 14.23 -6.30
N SER A 284 1.43 13.90 -6.57
CA SER A 284 2.30 13.27 -5.58
C SER A 284 3.72 13.84 -5.57
N ILE A 285 4.34 13.77 -4.39
CA ILE A 285 5.74 14.15 -4.16
C ILE A 285 6.49 12.94 -3.65
N VAL A 286 7.48 12.49 -4.41
CA VAL A 286 8.39 11.40 -4.03
C VAL A 286 9.64 12.02 -3.42
N PHE A 287 9.87 11.79 -2.13
CA PHE A 287 11.05 12.25 -1.44
C PHE A 287 12.03 11.10 -1.18
N MET A 288 13.22 11.20 -1.75
CA MET A 288 14.28 10.22 -1.58
C MET A 288 15.41 10.83 -0.75
N ASP A 289 15.56 10.34 0.49
CA ASP A 289 16.65 10.79 1.37
C ASP A 289 17.90 9.91 1.21
N GLU A 290 19.08 10.47 1.44
CA GLU A 290 20.36 9.76 1.38
C GLU A 290 20.57 9.00 0.04
N ILE A 291 20.25 9.66 -1.08
CA ILE A 291 20.36 9.03 -2.42
C ILE A 291 21.79 8.63 -2.78
N ASP A 292 22.80 9.13 -2.09
CA ASP A 292 24.20 8.75 -2.23
C ASP A 292 24.44 7.25 -1.93
N ALA A 293 23.55 6.59 -1.17
CA ALA A 293 23.63 5.14 -0.99
C ALA A 293 23.46 4.36 -2.31
N VAL A 294 22.56 4.80 -3.19
CA VAL A 294 22.26 4.14 -4.48
C VAL A 294 22.91 4.81 -5.66
N GLY A 295 23.00 6.14 -5.62
CA GLY A 295 23.41 7.01 -6.72
C GLY A 295 24.92 7.20 -6.90
N THR A 296 25.78 6.36 -6.31
CA THR A 296 27.23 6.50 -6.41
C THR A 296 27.77 6.30 -7.81
N LYS A 297 28.88 7.01 -8.11
CA LYS A 297 29.63 6.85 -9.38
C LYS A 297 29.99 5.39 -9.62
N ARG A 298 29.95 4.99 -10.88
CA ARG A 298 30.30 3.64 -11.33
C ARG A 298 31.82 3.44 -11.17
N TYR A 299 32.20 2.59 -10.25
CA TYR A 299 33.50 2.01 -10.20
C TYR A 299 33.43 0.59 -10.79
N ASP A 300 34.51 0.11 -11.41
CA ASP A 300 34.61 -1.27 -11.91
C ASP A 300 34.47 -2.26 -10.74
N SER A 301 33.25 -2.65 -10.44
CA SER A 301 32.94 -3.45 -9.29
C SER A 301 32.79 -4.91 -9.67
N GLN A 302 33.52 -5.76 -8.98
CA GLN A 302 33.50 -7.22 -9.15
C GLN A 302 32.55 -7.89 -8.16
N SER A 303 31.91 -7.13 -7.23
CA SER A 303 31.03 -7.70 -6.20
C SER A 303 29.56 -7.77 -6.67
N GLY A 304 28.86 -8.86 -6.29
CA GLY A 304 27.47 -9.06 -6.66
C GLY A 304 26.53 -7.97 -6.13
N GLY A 305 26.80 -7.42 -4.94
CA GLY A 305 25.99 -6.36 -4.35
C GLY A 305 26.07 -5.03 -5.09
N GLU A 306 27.25 -4.69 -5.63
CA GLU A 306 27.41 -3.45 -6.39
C GLU A 306 26.69 -3.49 -7.74
N ARG A 307 26.58 -4.67 -8.37
CA ARG A 307 25.76 -4.85 -9.59
C ARG A 307 24.28 -4.59 -9.32
N GLU A 308 23.80 -4.98 -8.17
CA GLU A 308 22.40 -4.74 -7.78
C GLU A 308 22.11 -3.26 -7.53
N ILE A 309 23.03 -2.56 -6.87
CA ILE A 309 22.93 -1.11 -6.69
C ILE A 309 22.90 -0.42 -8.06
N GLN A 310 23.76 -0.84 -9.00
CA GLN A 310 23.77 -0.30 -10.36
C GLN A 310 22.47 -0.58 -11.13
N ARG A 311 21.87 -1.77 -10.95
CA ARG A 311 20.58 -2.11 -11.52
C ARG A 311 19.46 -1.21 -10.97
N THR A 312 19.41 -1.04 -9.66
CA THR A 312 18.44 -0.15 -9.00
C THR A 312 18.60 1.28 -9.49
N MET A 313 19.85 1.73 -9.65
CA MET A 313 20.15 3.04 -10.20
C MET A 313 19.69 3.20 -11.66
N LEU A 314 19.94 2.19 -12.50
CA LEU A 314 19.49 2.21 -13.90
C LEU A 314 17.96 2.24 -13.98
N GLU A 315 17.27 1.47 -13.14
CA GLU A 315 15.83 1.48 -13.08
C GLU A 315 15.29 2.85 -12.65
N LEU A 316 15.91 3.46 -11.63
CA LEU A 316 15.56 4.83 -11.20
C LEU A 316 15.70 5.83 -12.35
N LEU A 317 16.79 5.75 -13.12
CA LEU A 317 17.00 6.61 -14.29
C LEU A 317 15.94 6.38 -15.38
N ASN A 318 15.58 5.12 -15.65
CA ASN A 318 14.55 4.77 -16.62
C ASN A 318 13.17 5.29 -16.20
N GLN A 319 12.84 5.13 -14.93
CA GLN A 319 11.59 5.66 -14.41
C GLN A 319 11.53 7.18 -14.51
N MET A 320 12.61 7.88 -14.20
CA MET A 320 12.67 9.34 -14.35
C MET A 320 12.58 9.80 -15.80
N ASP A 321 13.14 9.06 -16.76
CA ASP A 321 13.03 9.38 -18.19
C ASP A 321 11.61 9.11 -18.73
N GLY A 322 10.89 8.12 -18.20
CA GLY A 322 9.53 7.77 -18.59
C GLY A 322 8.45 8.80 -18.17
N PHE A 323 8.79 9.77 -17.32
CA PHE A 323 7.86 10.78 -16.78
C PHE A 323 7.58 11.98 -17.69
N ASP A 324 7.92 11.93 -18.98
CA ASP A 324 7.72 13.09 -19.88
C ASP A 324 6.26 13.53 -20.06
N SER A 325 5.31 12.64 -19.86
CA SER A 325 3.87 12.92 -20.03
C SER A 325 3.10 13.18 -18.72
N ARG A 326 3.76 13.08 -17.56
CA ARG A 326 3.11 13.08 -16.24
C ARG A 326 3.56 14.27 -15.41
N GLY A 327 2.89 15.42 -15.62
CA GLY A 327 3.23 16.67 -14.92
C GLY A 327 3.02 16.67 -13.41
N ASP A 328 2.28 15.71 -12.87
CA ASP A 328 1.71 15.77 -11.52
C ASP A 328 2.53 15.02 -10.47
N VAL A 329 3.62 14.34 -10.86
CA VAL A 329 4.56 13.71 -9.93
C VAL A 329 5.84 14.53 -9.87
N LYS A 330 6.26 14.91 -8.65
CA LYS A 330 7.50 15.65 -8.40
C LYS A 330 8.45 14.81 -7.57
N VAL A 331 9.74 14.81 -7.96
CA VAL A 331 10.77 14.05 -7.26
C VAL A 331 11.71 15.02 -6.54
N ILE A 332 11.84 14.85 -5.22
CA ILE A 332 12.79 15.59 -4.40
C ILE A 332 13.82 14.60 -3.87
N MET A 333 15.07 14.83 -4.19
CA MET A 333 16.19 14.00 -3.70
C MET A 333 17.02 14.78 -2.69
N ALA A 334 17.53 14.10 -1.67
CA ALA A 334 18.46 14.71 -0.72
C ALA A 334 19.75 13.91 -0.62
N THR A 335 20.88 14.61 -0.58
CA THR A 335 22.21 14.02 -0.40
C THR A 335 23.09 14.89 0.47
N ASN A 336 24.03 14.28 1.15
CA ASN A 336 25.08 15.00 1.86
C ASN A 336 26.29 15.29 0.96
N ARG A 337 26.47 14.51 -0.12
CA ARG A 337 27.65 14.60 -1.01
C ARG A 337 27.22 14.54 -2.48
N ILE A 338 27.08 15.71 -3.10
CA ILE A 338 26.72 15.78 -4.52
C ILE A 338 27.82 15.22 -5.43
N GLU A 339 29.08 15.31 -5.01
CA GLU A 339 30.24 14.86 -5.78
C GLU A 339 30.32 13.34 -5.95
N SER A 340 29.72 12.58 -5.03
CA SER A 340 29.65 11.11 -5.08
C SER A 340 28.62 10.59 -6.08
N LEU A 341 27.67 11.43 -6.50
CA LEU A 341 26.57 11.00 -7.37
C LEU A 341 27.00 10.79 -8.82
N ASP A 342 26.34 9.85 -9.48
CA ASP A 342 26.51 9.62 -10.92
C ASP A 342 26.03 10.85 -11.71
N PRO A 343 26.87 11.43 -12.60
CA PRO A 343 26.47 12.56 -13.45
C PRO A 343 25.23 12.28 -14.31
N ALA A 344 24.89 11.03 -14.56
CA ALA A 344 23.69 10.64 -15.29
C ALA A 344 22.38 11.05 -14.59
N LEU A 345 22.35 11.09 -13.23
CA LEU A 345 21.23 11.64 -12.48
C LEU A 345 21.07 13.15 -12.67
N LEU A 346 22.20 13.85 -12.71
CA LEU A 346 22.26 15.30 -12.71
C LEU A 346 21.98 15.93 -14.08
N ARG A 347 21.52 15.13 -15.07
CA ARG A 347 21.20 15.63 -16.42
C ARG A 347 19.87 16.38 -16.43
N PRO A 348 19.75 17.46 -17.25
CA PRO A 348 18.47 18.10 -17.50
C PRO A 348 17.43 17.11 -18.01
N GLY A 349 16.18 17.25 -17.58
CA GLY A 349 15.09 16.33 -17.85
C GLY A 349 14.89 15.25 -16.76
N ARG A 350 15.86 15.10 -15.84
CA ARG A 350 15.77 14.25 -14.64
C ARG A 350 15.79 15.10 -13.37
N ILE A 351 16.94 15.72 -13.09
CA ILE A 351 17.11 16.67 -12.00
C ILE A 351 17.41 18.04 -12.63
N ASP A 352 16.40 18.86 -12.67
CA ASP A 352 16.47 20.16 -13.32
C ASP A 352 17.01 21.25 -12.40
N ARG A 353 16.80 21.12 -11.09
CA ARG A 353 17.21 22.09 -10.09
C ARG A 353 18.11 21.48 -9.04
N LYS A 354 19.18 22.18 -8.68
CA LYS A 354 20.16 21.80 -7.65
C LYS A 354 20.21 22.91 -6.62
N ILE A 355 19.72 22.63 -5.42
CA ILE A 355 19.61 23.62 -4.34
C ILE A 355 20.64 23.31 -3.27
N GLU A 356 21.55 24.24 -3.03
CA GLU A 356 22.60 24.12 -2.03
C GLU A 356 22.10 24.59 -0.64
N PHE A 357 22.44 23.82 0.38
CA PHE A 357 22.17 24.13 1.77
C PHE A 357 23.49 24.47 2.45
N PRO A 358 23.84 25.76 2.54
CA PRO A 358 25.04 26.20 3.23
C PRO A 358 24.89 26.02 4.74
N LEU A 359 25.99 26.10 5.47
CA LEU A 359 25.95 26.21 6.93
C LEU A 359 25.29 27.53 7.34
N PRO A 360 24.57 27.55 8.46
CA PRO A 360 23.80 28.72 8.85
C PRO A 360 24.68 29.91 9.24
N ASP A 361 24.38 31.07 8.68
CA ASP A 361 24.99 32.37 9.02
C ASP A 361 24.56 32.84 10.42
N VAL A 362 25.22 33.88 10.93
CA VAL A 362 24.91 34.46 12.25
C VAL A 362 23.43 34.82 12.38
N LYS A 363 22.82 35.40 11.35
CA LYS A 363 21.39 35.75 11.35
C LYS A 363 20.52 34.50 11.41
N THR A 364 20.85 33.52 10.58
CA THR A 364 20.17 32.21 10.51
C THR A 364 20.32 31.43 11.82
N LYS A 365 21.53 31.39 12.41
CA LYS A 365 21.77 30.78 13.72
C LYS A 365 20.86 31.40 14.81
N ARG A 366 20.76 32.73 14.83
CA ARG A 366 19.87 33.45 15.78
C ARG A 366 18.43 33.01 15.57
N HIS A 367 17.97 32.94 14.34
CA HIS A 367 16.59 32.52 14.05
C HIS A 367 16.35 31.07 14.48
N ILE A 368 17.26 30.14 14.19
CA ILE A 368 17.17 28.73 14.61
C ILE A 368 17.16 28.61 16.15
N PHE A 369 18.02 29.37 16.85
CA PHE A 369 17.98 29.40 18.32
C PHE A 369 16.62 29.88 18.82
N ASN A 370 16.06 30.92 18.25
CA ASN A 370 14.76 31.47 18.68
C ASN A 370 13.63 30.45 18.46
N ILE A 371 13.62 29.69 17.32
CA ILE A 371 12.65 28.64 17.07
C ILE A 371 12.70 27.56 18.15
N HIS A 372 13.91 27.07 18.49
CA HIS A 372 14.07 25.97 19.44
C HIS A 372 13.90 26.44 20.91
N THR A 373 14.29 27.65 21.23
CA THR A 373 14.13 28.21 22.58
C THR A 373 12.74 28.77 22.83
N GLY A 374 12.00 29.17 21.83
CA GLY A 374 10.64 29.71 21.97
C GLY A 374 9.65 28.80 22.67
N ARG A 375 9.91 27.47 22.69
CA ARG A 375 9.13 26.48 23.44
C ARG A 375 9.69 26.16 24.82
N MET A 376 10.83 26.78 25.21
CA MET A 376 11.55 26.51 26.46
C MET A 376 11.39 27.67 27.45
N THR A 377 11.36 27.34 28.72
CA THR A 377 11.43 28.37 29.80
C THR A 377 12.88 28.71 30.10
N LEU A 378 13.30 29.89 29.67
CA LEU A 378 14.66 30.39 29.89
C LEU A 378 14.71 31.22 31.15
N ALA A 379 15.85 31.18 31.86
CA ALA A 379 16.17 32.09 32.93
C ALA A 379 16.61 33.45 32.34
N ALA A 380 16.48 34.54 33.13
CA ALA A 380 16.80 35.90 32.66
C ALA A 380 18.30 36.12 32.40
N ASP A 381 19.16 35.24 32.86
CA ASP A 381 20.63 35.29 32.72
C ASP A 381 21.14 34.71 31.37
N VAL A 382 20.26 34.10 30.57
CA VAL A 382 20.66 33.43 29.32
C VAL A 382 20.94 34.44 28.20
N GLN A 383 22.19 34.53 27.79
CA GLN A 383 22.62 35.35 26.65
C GLN A 383 22.87 34.47 25.44
N LEU A 384 21.84 34.29 24.59
CA LEU A 384 21.95 33.47 23.35
C LEU A 384 22.95 34.05 22.35
N GLU A 385 23.18 35.37 22.36
CA GLU A 385 24.09 36.04 21.43
C GLU A 385 25.54 35.51 21.50
N GLU A 386 25.99 35.09 22.66
CA GLU A 386 27.33 34.51 22.85
C GLU A 386 27.50 33.21 22.05
N PHE A 387 26.47 32.35 22.04
CA PHE A 387 26.47 31.09 21.31
C PHE A 387 26.30 31.30 19.79
N VAL A 388 25.58 32.35 19.40
CA VAL A 388 25.38 32.72 17.98
C VAL A 388 26.64 33.29 17.37
N MET A 389 27.37 34.16 18.14
CA MET A 389 28.61 34.80 17.69
C MET A 389 29.84 33.89 17.77
N ALA A 390 29.72 32.72 18.38
CA ALA A 390 30.79 31.74 18.41
C ALA A 390 31.21 31.32 16.99
N LYS A 391 32.50 31.26 16.75
CA LYS A 391 33.08 30.89 15.46
C LYS A 391 32.91 29.38 15.11
N ASP A 392 32.15 28.67 15.92
CA ASP A 392 31.92 27.25 15.73
C ASP A 392 31.00 27.01 14.52
N GLU A 393 31.39 26.08 13.68
CA GLU A 393 30.58 25.62 12.55
C GLU A 393 29.44 24.71 13.03
N LEU A 394 28.41 25.34 13.63
CA LEU A 394 27.24 24.64 14.10
C LEU A 394 26.19 24.50 12.98
N SER A 395 25.76 23.28 12.72
CA SER A 395 24.61 23.02 11.86
C SER A 395 23.29 23.26 12.61
N GLY A 396 22.17 23.34 11.90
CA GLY A 396 20.85 23.45 12.51
C GLY A 396 20.52 22.29 13.46
N ALA A 397 20.97 21.08 13.13
CA ALA A 397 20.84 19.91 13.99
C ALA A 397 21.67 20.02 15.27
N ASP A 398 22.90 20.57 15.17
CA ASP A 398 23.75 20.79 16.34
C ASP A 398 23.12 21.82 17.30
N ILE A 399 22.52 22.88 16.76
CA ILE A 399 21.80 23.89 17.56
C ILE A 399 20.59 23.26 18.28
N LYS A 400 19.82 22.43 17.57
CA LYS A 400 18.71 21.68 18.17
C LYS A 400 19.20 20.75 19.28
N ALA A 401 20.27 20.00 19.04
CA ALA A 401 20.87 19.10 20.02
C ALA A 401 21.37 19.86 21.24
N LEU A 402 22.00 21.05 21.05
CA LEU A 402 22.47 21.91 22.10
C LEU A 402 21.31 22.40 23.00
N CYS A 403 20.23 22.89 22.39
CA CYS A 403 19.04 23.33 23.13
C CYS A 403 18.41 22.16 23.91
N THR A 404 18.32 20.99 23.29
CA THR A 404 17.76 19.78 23.91
C THR A 404 18.63 19.32 25.11
N GLU A 405 19.96 19.26 24.94
CA GLU A 405 20.88 18.87 26.01
C GLU A 405 20.89 19.88 27.17
N ALA A 406 20.80 21.18 26.88
CA ALA A 406 20.65 22.21 27.90
C ALA A 406 19.35 22.02 28.73
N GLY A 407 18.24 21.72 28.06
CA GLY A 407 16.98 21.38 28.73
C GLY A 407 17.07 20.11 29.58
N LEU A 408 17.75 19.07 29.10
CA LEU A 408 17.97 17.83 29.85
C LEU A 408 18.87 18.06 31.08
N LEU A 409 19.87 18.94 31.00
CA LEU A 409 20.71 19.31 32.16
C LEU A 409 19.89 20.02 33.23
N ALA A 410 19.02 20.98 32.88
CA ALA A 410 18.12 21.63 33.80
C ALA A 410 17.16 20.64 34.48
N LEU A 411 16.58 19.70 33.73
CA LEU A 411 15.72 18.64 34.27
C LEU A 411 16.47 17.71 35.23
N ARG A 412 17.71 17.35 34.91
CA ARG A 412 18.56 16.49 35.75
C ARG A 412 18.82 17.16 37.12
N GLU A 413 18.96 18.47 37.14
CA GLU A 413 19.09 19.27 38.36
C GLU A 413 17.72 19.66 38.97
N ARG A 414 16.62 19.10 38.43
CA ARG A 414 15.23 19.36 38.88
C ARG A 414 14.83 20.85 38.84
N ARG A 415 15.39 21.61 37.90
CA ARG A 415 15.04 23.00 37.65
C ARG A 415 14.04 23.11 36.51
N MET A 416 13.11 24.07 36.63
CA MET A 416 12.10 24.34 35.59
C MET A 416 12.56 25.37 34.56
N GLN A 417 13.70 26.00 34.78
CA GLN A 417 14.27 27.01 33.90
C GLN A 417 15.69 26.63 33.51
N VAL A 418 16.00 26.87 32.24
CA VAL A 418 17.33 26.61 31.69
C VAL A 418 18.22 27.85 31.91
N THR A 419 19.40 27.63 32.47
CA THR A 419 20.35 28.70 32.78
C THR A 419 21.46 28.79 31.74
N HIS A 420 22.20 29.89 31.72
CA HIS A 420 23.35 30.09 30.83
C HIS A 420 24.44 29.01 31.01
N ALA A 421 24.66 28.56 32.25
CA ALA A 421 25.62 27.49 32.55
C ALA A 421 25.24 26.13 31.90
N ASP A 422 23.94 25.86 31.76
CA ASP A 422 23.48 24.66 31.12
C ASP A 422 23.78 24.68 29.62
N PHE A 423 23.58 25.83 28.97
CA PHE A 423 23.94 26.01 27.56
C PHE A 423 25.44 25.88 27.32
N SER A 424 26.26 26.42 28.21
CA SER A 424 27.73 26.29 28.10
C SER A 424 28.18 24.85 28.23
N LYS A 425 27.69 24.11 29.24
CA LYS A 425 27.95 22.68 29.42
C LYS A 425 27.42 21.84 28.24
N ALA A 426 26.23 22.16 27.71
CA ALA A 426 25.67 21.49 26.55
C ALA A 426 26.52 21.72 25.30
N LYS A 427 27.00 22.93 25.09
CA LYS A 427 27.90 23.26 23.97
C LYS A 427 29.17 22.40 24.00
N GLU A 428 29.85 22.33 25.14
CA GLU A 428 31.04 21.51 25.31
C GLU A 428 30.76 20.03 24.95
N LYS A 429 29.66 19.48 25.44
CA LYS A 429 29.28 18.10 25.16
C LYS A 429 28.97 17.83 23.69
N VAL A 430 28.24 18.72 23.01
CA VAL A 430 27.89 18.58 21.59
C VAL A 430 29.13 18.70 20.73
N LEU A 431 30.03 19.67 21.02
CA LEU A 431 31.30 19.83 20.29
C LEU A 431 32.25 18.68 20.54
N TYR A 432 32.29 18.13 21.77
CA TYR A 432 33.11 16.95 22.08
C TYR A 432 32.64 15.73 21.29
N LYS A 433 31.35 15.43 21.28
CA LYS A 433 30.77 14.33 20.46
C LYS A 433 31.03 14.50 18.98
N LYS A 434 31.01 15.75 18.47
CA LYS A 434 31.30 16.02 17.07
C LYS A 434 32.77 15.73 16.72
N LYS A 435 33.70 16.00 17.62
CA LYS A 435 35.12 15.67 17.44
C LYS A 435 35.41 14.18 17.54
N GLU A 436 34.77 13.47 18.46
CA GLU A 436 34.92 12.00 18.58
C GLU A 436 34.31 11.24 17.39
N GLY A 437 33.27 11.77 16.76
CA GLY A 437 32.63 11.16 15.57
C GLY A 437 33.41 11.33 14.25
N VAL A 438 34.47 12.14 14.24
CA VAL A 438 35.38 12.30 13.07
C VAL A 438 36.59 11.42 13.29
N PRO A 439 36.81 10.34 12.49
CA PRO A 439 38.02 9.53 12.61
C PRO A 439 39.27 10.44 12.37
N GLU A 440 40.23 10.39 13.31
CA GLU A 440 41.51 11.02 13.16
C GLU A 440 42.17 10.48 11.89
N GLY A 441 42.26 11.27 10.83
CA GLY A 441 42.88 10.86 9.57
C GLY A 441 42.27 11.44 8.28
N MET A 442 41.16 12.20 8.37
CA MET A 442 40.56 12.82 7.17
C MET A 442 41.08 14.21 6.80
N PHE A 443 42.12 14.71 7.48
CA PHE A 443 42.76 15.99 7.18
C PHE A 443 44.28 15.79 6.99
N THR A 444 44.65 15.03 5.97
CA THR A 444 45.99 15.12 5.36
C THR A 444 45.86 15.08 3.85
#